data_54f3fb49592047580e7c8ea012043706
#
_entry.id   54f3fb49592047580e7c8ea012043706
#
_cell.length_a   1.000
_cell.length_b   1.000
_cell.length_c   1.000
_cell.angle_alpha   90.00
_cell.angle_beta   90.00
_cell.angle_gamma   90.00
#
_symmetry.space_group_name_H-M   'P 1'
#
loop_
_entity.id
_entity.type
_entity.pdbx_description
1 polymer ?
#
loop_
_entity_poly.entity_id
_entity_poly.type
_entity_poly.pdbx_seq_one_letter_code
_entity_poly.pdbx_strand_id
1 'polypeptide(L)'
;MLYRNLKTVDGMSNKIYPIGIQNFEKIRKDGYFYIDKTAWVYQLAKTGSYYFLSRPRRFGKSLLISTLEAYFQGKKELFKGLAIEKLEKDWTEHPILHLDLNIERYDTPESLGNILEKNLSEWEKLYGADVSERTYSLRFAGIIKRACEQTGQRVVILVDEYDKPMLQAIGNGELQKEYRNTLKPFYGVLKTMDGCIKLAFLTGVTKFGKISVFSDLNNLDDISMQEMYVGLCGITGQEIHDNLEEELHELADAQKMTYEEACAELKRRYDGYHFVENTEGIYNPFSLLNTFKYKKFGSYWFETGTPTYLIELLKRYHYDLEHMAHAETYADVLNSIYGDEEPLPVIFQSGYLTIKGYDERFGIYRLGFPNREVEEGFVRFLIPYYTRFNKIEAPFEIQKFVQEIERGEPDAFFRRLQSFFADTPYELVKELELHYQNVLFIVFKLVGFYVKAEYHTSQGRIDLVLQTDKYVYVMEFKLNGTAEEALQQINDKQYALPFAADSRKVLKIGVNFSNTTRNIERWVVEEL
;
A
#
# COMPACT_ATOMS: atom_id res chain seq x y z
N MET A 1 9.42 15.25 38.70
CA MET A 1 8.64 16.48 39.06
C MET A 1 8.92 17.65 38.08
N LEU A 2 9.14 17.37 36.77
CA LEU A 2 9.52 18.40 35.77
C LEU A 2 8.57 18.45 34.55
N TYR A 3 7.45 17.76 34.58
CA TYR A 3 6.47 17.70 33.47
C TYR A 3 5.07 18.28 33.76
N ARG A 4 4.93 19.08 34.83
CA ARG A 4 3.61 19.60 35.26
C ARG A 4 3.35 21.09 34.99
N ASN A 5 4.16 21.78 34.19
CA ASN A 5 3.92 23.19 33.87
C ASN A 5 4.12 23.50 32.38
N LEU A 6 3.55 22.70 31.47
CA LEU A 6 3.21 23.22 30.15
C LEU A 6 1.79 23.79 30.27
N LYS A 7 1.69 25.11 30.33
CA LYS A 7 0.41 25.83 30.24
C LYS A 7 -0.30 25.34 28.99
N THR A 8 -1.51 24.82 29.16
CA THR A 8 -2.48 24.67 28.08
C THR A 8 -2.62 26.00 27.37
N VAL A 9 -2.17 26.05 26.12
CA VAL A 9 -2.56 27.13 25.20
C VAL A 9 -4.03 26.84 24.94
N ASP A 10 -4.92 27.70 25.40
CA ASP A 10 -6.35 27.60 25.18
C ASP A 10 -6.60 27.40 23.66
N GLY A 11 -7.24 26.29 23.28
CA GLY A 11 -7.63 25.99 21.91
C GLY A 11 -6.78 24.92 21.19
N MET A 12 -5.85 24.19 21.82
CA MET A 12 -5.15 23.08 21.17
C MET A 12 -5.70 21.72 21.64
N SER A 13 -5.96 20.84 20.71
CA SER A 13 -6.34 19.45 21.01
C SER A 13 -5.30 18.76 21.89
N ASN A 14 -5.76 18.15 22.99
CA ASN A 14 -4.92 17.38 23.92
C ASN A 14 -4.80 15.89 23.55
N LYS A 15 -5.18 15.48 22.34
CA LYS A 15 -5.15 14.08 21.92
C LYS A 15 -3.71 13.58 21.75
N ILE A 16 -3.43 12.42 22.32
CA ILE A 16 -2.16 11.72 22.18
C ILE A 16 -2.34 10.64 21.11
N TYR A 17 -1.69 10.79 19.96
CA TYR A 17 -1.87 9.87 18.83
C TYR A 17 -1.05 8.58 19.01
N PRO A 18 -1.65 7.39 18.77
CA PRO A 18 -0.99 6.09 18.94
C PRO A 18 -0.11 5.72 17.74
N ILE A 19 0.77 6.62 17.31
CA ILE A 19 1.62 6.38 16.14
C ILE A 19 2.60 5.25 16.42
N GLY A 20 2.47 4.15 15.65
CA GLY A 20 3.28 2.95 15.84
C GLY A 20 2.89 2.08 17.04
N ILE A 21 1.81 2.39 17.74
CA ILE A 21 1.29 1.58 18.85
C ILE A 21 0.22 0.65 18.32
N GLN A 22 0.43 -0.66 18.52
CA GLN A 22 -0.45 -1.73 18.03
C GLN A 22 -1.20 -2.44 19.16
N ASN A 23 -0.83 -2.19 20.42
CA ASN A 23 -1.42 -2.83 21.58
C ASN A 23 -2.62 -2.05 22.10
N PHE A 24 -3.81 -2.63 22.00
CA PHE A 24 -5.07 -2.03 22.42
C PHE A 24 -5.10 -1.70 23.90
N GLU A 25 -4.63 -2.61 24.75
CA GLU A 25 -4.59 -2.40 26.20
C GLU A 25 -3.75 -1.17 26.57
N LYS A 26 -2.57 -1.01 25.93
CA LYS A 26 -1.72 0.17 26.10
C LYS A 26 -2.43 1.44 25.65
N ILE A 27 -3.10 1.42 24.48
CA ILE A 27 -3.87 2.57 23.97
C ILE A 27 -4.91 3.00 25.00
N ARG A 28 -5.67 2.05 25.56
CA ARG A 28 -6.74 2.35 26.52
C ARG A 28 -6.23 2.78 27.90
N LYS A 29 -5.18 2.15 28.41
CA LYS A 29 -4.62 2.46 29.75
C LYS A 29 -3.86 3.78 29.78
N ASP A 30 -3.12 4.09 28.71
CA ASP A 30 -2.27 5.28 28.64
C ASP A 30 -3.02 6.50 28.07
N GLY A 31 -4.31 6.37 27.74
CA GLY A 31 -5.17 7.46 27.29
C GLY A 31 -4.88 7.96 25.87
N TYR A 32 -4.38 7.10 24.99
CA TYR A 32 -4.20 7.45 23.58
C TYR A 32 -5.55 7.60 22.86
N PHE A 33 -5.55 8.42 21.85
CA PHE A 33 -6.69 8.59 20.94
C PHE A 33 -7.00 7.25 20.23
N TYR A 34 -8.28 6.88 20.20
CA TYR A 34 -8.73 5.64 19.57
C TYR A 34 -10.03 5.89 18.81
N ILE A 35 -10.05 5.58 17.51
CA ILE A 35 -11.26 5.55 16.70
C ILE A 35 -11.93 4.19 16.92
N ASP A 36 -13.17 4.22 17.40
CA ASP A 36 -13.87 3.02 17.87
C ASP A 36 -14.31 2.11 16.71
N LYS A 37 -13.67 0.96 16.60
CA LYS A 37 -14.00 -0.13 15.68
C LYS A 37 -14.65 -1.34 16.37
N THR A 38 -15.02 -1.21 17.64
CA THR A 38 -15.41 -2.36 18.46
C THR A 38 -16.79 -2.95 18.10
N ALA A 39 -17.66 -2.21 17.39
CA ALA A 39 -18.88 -2.77 16.84
C ALA A 39 -18.59 -3.89 15.83
N TRP A 40 -17.56 -3.73 14.98
CA TRP A 40 -17.12 -4.79 14.06
C TRP A 40 -16.46 -5.96 14.80
N VAL A 41 -15.72 -5.68 15.89
CA VAL A 41 -15.15 -6.76 16.75
C VAL A 41 -16.27 -7.63 17.31
N TYR A 42 -17.33 -7.02 17.82
CA TYR A 42 -18.52 -7.74 18.29
C TYR A 42 -19.16 -8.57 17.18
N GLN A 43 -19.37 -7.98 16.02
CA GLN A 43 -19.95 -8.66 14.86
C GLN A 43 -19.11 -9.87 14.44
N LEU A 44 -17.81 -9.74 14.26
CA LEU A 44 -16.90 -10.85 13.94
C LEU A 44 -17.00 -11.98 14.98
N ALA A 45 -17.04 -11.63 16.26
CA ALA A 45 -17.13 -12.62 17.35
C ALA A 45 -18.46 -13.38 17.39
N LYS A 46 -19.55 -12.81 16.85
CA LYS A 46 -20.91 -13.38 16.93
C LYS A 46 -21.41 -14.01 15.64
N THR A 47 -20.91 -13.59 14.45
CA THR A 47 -21.51 -13.98 13.16
C THR A 47 -20.76 -15.07 12.41
N GLY A 48 -19.51 -15.35 12.74
CA GLY A 48 -18.73 -16.39 12.07
C GLY A 48 -17.62 -16.96 12.95
N SER A 49 -16.77 -17.80 12.35
CA SER A 49 -15.70 -18.48 13.08
C SER A 49 -14.34 -18.41 12.38
N TYR A 50 -14.30 -18.27 11.06
CA TYR A 50 -13.04 -18.31 10.30
C TYR A 50 -12.97 -17.11 9.38
N TYR A 51 -12.06 -16.19 9.66
CA TYR A 51 -11.93 -14.96 8.90
C TYR A 51 -10.51 -14.74 8.38
N PHE A 52 -10.45 -14.20 7.18
CA PHE A 52 -9.22 -13.72 6.58
C PHE A 52 -9.36 -12.24 6.20
N LEU A 53 -8.37 -11.42 6.57
CA LEU A 53 -8.34 -10.00 6.22
C LEU A 53 -6.97 -9.62 5.64
N SER A 54 -6.96 -9.21 4.37
CA SER A 54 -5.82 -8.54 3.76
C SER A 54 -6.03 -7.03 3.76
N ARG A 55 -5.03 -6.27 4.21
CA ARG A 55 -4.95 -4.81 4.13
C ARG A 55 -3.51 -4.37 3.95
N PRO A 56 -3.24 -3.25 3.29
CA PRO A 56 -1.89 -2.71 3.21
C PRO A 56 -1.26 -2.49 4.58
N ARG A 57 0.05 -2.31 4.61
CA ARG A 57 0.75 -1.99 5.86
C ARG A 57 0.24 -0.69 6.47
N ARG A 58 0.29 -0.57 7.80
CA ARG A 58 -0.12 0.62 8.58
C ARG A 58 -1.61 0.93 8.57
N PHE A 59 -2.48 -0.01 8.19
CA PHE A 59 -3.94 0.15 8.24
C PHE A 59 -4.58 -0.26 9.57
N GLY A 60 -3.81 -0.76 10.56
CA GLY A 60 -4.32 -1.11 11.88
C GLY A 60 -4.68 -2.58 12.07
N LYS A 61 -4.22 -3.50 11.21
CA LYS A 61 -4.44 -4.96 11.34
C LYS A 61 -4.01 -5.51 12.70
N SER A 62 -2.77 -5.24 13.12
CA SER A 62 -2.25 -5.71 14.41
C SER A 62 -2.99 -5.09 15.61
N LEU A 63 -3.48 -3.85 15.48
CA LEU A 63 -4.35 -3.25 16.49
C LEU A 63 -5.69 -3.99 16.58
N LEU A 64 -6.28 -4.38 15.44
CA LEU A 64 -7.51 -5.19 15.41
C LEU A 64 -7.27 -6.56 16.06
N ILE A 65 -6.17 -7.24 15.76
CA ILE A 65 -5.76 -8.49 16.43
C ILE A 65 -5.67 -8.29 17.95
N SER A 66 -4.96 -7.25 18.40
CA SER A 66 -4.84 -6.93 19.84
C SER A 66 -6.19 -6.57 20.49
N THR A 67 -7.12 -5.96 19.74
CA THR A 67 -8.47 -5.67 20.23
C THR A 67 -9.31 -6.95 20.38
N LEU A 68 -9.24 -7.86 19.38
CA LEU A 68 -9.86 -9.19 19.46
C LEU A 68 -9.30 -9.99 20.63
N GLU A 69 -7.98 -9.97 20.82
CA GLU A 69 -7.31 -10.63 21.93
C GLU A 69 -7.84 -10.12 23.29
N ALA A 70 -7.87 -8.81 23.50
CA ALA A 70 -8.39 -8.21 24.73
C ALA A 70 -9.88 -8.53 24.96
N TYR A 71 -10.67 -8.59 23.88
CA TYR A 71 -12.10 -8.97 23.95
C TYR A 71 -12.27 -10.42 24.42
N PHE A 72 -11.56 -11.37 23.81
CA PHE A 72 -11.65 -12.79 24.17
C PHE A 72 -10.92 -13.15 25.47
N GLN A 73 -10.07 -12.24 25.99
CA GLN A 73 -9.55 -12.32 27.37
C GLN A 73 -10.54 -11.80 28.42
N GLY A 74 -11.76 -11.39 28.04
CA GLY A 74 -12.75 -10.88 28.94
C GLY A 74 -12.41 -9.54 29.63
N LYS A 75 -11.44 -8.76 29.06
CA LYS A 75 -10.96 -7.50 29.66
C LYS A 75 -11.95 -6.34 29.47
N LYS A 76 -13.15 -6.49 30.03
CA LYS A 76 -14.27 -5.57 29.89
C LYS A 76 -13.92 -4.11 30.18
N GLU A 77 -13.06 -3.86 31.17
CA GLU A 77 -12.65 -2.52 31.58
C GLU A 77 -11.96 -1.70 30.45
N LEU A 78 -11.30 -2.37 29.51
CA LEU A 78 -10.66 -1.71 28.37
C LEU A 78 -11.68 -1.18 27.36
N PHE A 79 -12.87 -1.72 27.35
CA PHE A 79 -13.94 -1.39 26.40
C PHE A 79 -14.93 -0.35 26.91
N LYS A 80 -14.72 0.16 28.12
CA LYS A 80 -15.58 1.18 28.72
C LYS A 80 -15.68 2.41 27.82
N GLY A 81 -16.91 2.84 27.54
CA GLY A 81 -17.20 3.98 26.67
C GLY A 81 -17.17 3.68 25.18
N LEU A 82 -16.87 2.44 24.76
CA LEU A 82 -16.86 2.01 23.36
C LEU A 82 -18.18 1.31 22.99
N ALA A 83 -18.47 1.22 21.70
CA ALA A 83 -19.72 0.68 21.15
C ALA A 83 -20.03 -0.74 21.67
N ILE A 84 -19.01 -1.60 21.74
CA ILE A 84 -19.15 -2.99 22.20
C ILE A 84 -19.64 -3.11 23.66
N GLU A 85 -19.39 -2.12 24.52
CA GLU A 85 -19.86 -2.13 25.90
C GLU A 85 -21.38 -2.26 26.00
N LYS A 86 -22.10 -1.67 25.04
CA LYS A 86 -23.56 -1.72 24.95
C LYS A 86 -24.08 -3.02 24.33
N LEU A 87 -23.27 -3.65 23.50
CA LEU A 87 -23.61 -4.82 22.68
C LEU A 87 -23.32 -6.13 23.42
N GLU A 88 -22.16 -6.23 24.09
CA GLU A 88 -21.69 -7.44 24.75
C GLU A 88 -22.19 -7.51 26.21
N LYS A 89 -22.72 -8.67 26.60
CA LYS A 89 -23.25 -8.91 27.95
C LYS A 89 -22.44 -9.93 28.75
N ASP A 90 -21.89 -10.93 28.05
CA ASP A 90 -21.37 -12.14 28.71
C ASP A 90 -19.88 -12.04 29.04
N TRP A 91 -19.09 -11.34 28.18
CA TRP A 91 -17.64 -11.18 28.33
C TRP A 91 -16.90 -12.49 28.65
N THR A 92 -17.25 -13.54 27.89
CA THR A 92 -16.71 -14.88 28.10
C THR A 92 -15.21 -14.93 27.76
N GLU A 93 -14.43 -15.46 28.70
CA GLU A 93 -13.00 -15.71 28.50
C GLU A 93 -12.79 -16.98 27.68
N HIS A 94 -11.88 -16.93 26.72
CA HIS A 94 -11.48 -18.04 25.86
C HIS A 94 -9.96 -18.23 25.89
N PRO A 95 -9.45 -19.47 25.78
CA PRO A 95 -8.03 -19.69 25.56
C PRO A 95 -7.63 -19.11 24.20
N ILE A 96 -6.51 -18.38 24.16
CA ILE A 96 -6.04 -17.68 22.96
C ILE A 96 -4.67 -18.22 22.53
N LEU A 97 -4.55 -18.58 21.26
CA LEU A 97 -3.30 -18.93 20.61
C LEU A 97 -3.00 -17.83 19.58
N HIS A 98 -2.09 -16.93 19.95
CA HIS A 98 -1.68 -15.79 19.11
C HIS A 98 -0.33 -16.07 18.46
N LEU A 99 -0.30 -16.15 17.14
CA LEU A 99 0.89 -16.34 16.31
C LEU A 99 1.19 -15.05 15.54
N ASP A 100 2.24 -14.34 15.96
CA ASP A 100 2.76 -13.17 15.25
C ASP A 100 3.99 -13.57 14.42
N LEU A 101 3.83 -13.64 13.10
CA LEU A 101 4.91 -13.95 12.16
C LEU A 101 5.78 -12.74 11.81
N ASN A 102 5.51 -11.56 12.40
CA ASN A 102 6.28 -10.36 12.13
C ASN A 102 7.64 -10.31 12.87
N ILE A 103 7.84 -11.15 13.85
CA ILE A 103 9.01 -11.12 14.75
C ILE A 103 10.30 -11.57 14.05
N GLU A 104 10.21 -12.52 13.08
CA GLU A 104 11.35 -13.18 12.46
C GLU A 104 11.67 -12.61 11.07
N ARG A 105 12.91 -12.82 10.61
CA ARG A 105 13.35 -12.62 9.23
C ARG A 105 13.39 -13.96 8.51
N TYR A 106 12.71 -14.03 7.36
CA TYR A 106 12.50 -15.28 6.60
C TYR A 106 13.46 -15.37 5.40
N ASP A 107 14.73 -15.59 5.65
CA ASP A 107 15.78 -15.70 4.62
C ASP A 107 16.45 -17.09 4.59
N THR A 108 16.14 -17.97 5.54
CA THR A 108 16.61 -19.36 5.58
C THR A 108 15.47 -20.34 5.84
N PRO A 109 15.62 -21.61 5.45
CA PRO A 109 14.62 -22.67 5.71
C PRO A 109 14.20 -22.78 7.18
N GLU A 110 15.14 -22.60 8.09
CA GLU A 110 14.94 -22.78 9.53
C GLU A 110 14.15 -21.63 10.17
N SER A 111 14.12 -20.44 9.54
CA SER A 111 13.51 -19.24 10.12
C SER A 111 12.04 -19.47 10.49
N LEU A 112 11.27 -20.10 9.59
CA LEU A 112 9.86 -20.44 9.88
C LEU A 112 9.74 -21.51 10.96
N GLY A 113 10.61 -22.52 10.92
CA GLY A 113 10.64 -23.58 11.93
C GLY A 113 10.89 -23.00 13.33
N ASN A 114 11.84 -22.08 13.47
CA ASN A 114 12.19 -21.46 14.75
C ASN A 114 11.03 -20.70 15.40
N ILE A 115 10.27 -19.91 14.62
CA ILE A 115 9.13 -19.18 15.17
C ILE A 115 7.97 -20.10 15.54
N LEU A 116 7.69 -21.12 14.73
CA LEU A 116 6.67 -22.12 15.06
C LEU A 116 7.07 -22.92 16.31
N GLU A 117 8.31 -23.40 16.39
CA GLU A 117 8.83 -24.11 17.55
C GLU A 117 8.71 -23.31 18.84
N LYS A 118 9.09 -22.03 18.79
CA LYS A 118 8.97 -21.11 19.94
C LYS A 118 7.52 -21.03 20.43
N ASN A 119 6.58 -20.71 19.53
CA ASN A 119 5.18 -20.52 19.92
C ASN A 119 4.56 -21.84 20.41
N LEU A 120 4.77 -22.96 19.71
CA LEU A 120 4.27 -24.26 20.13
C LEU A 120 4.81 -24.65 21.52
N SER A 121 6.11 -24.46 21.76
CA SER A 121 6.71 -24.76 23.06
C SER A 121 6.16 -23.87 24.20
N GLU A 122 5.84 -22.60 23.91
CA GLU A 122 5.18 -21.71 24.88
C GLU A 122 3.75 -22.18 25.20
N TRP A 123 2.98 -22.58 24.21
CA TRP A 123 1.61 -23.09 24.40
C TRP A 123 1.60 -24.48 25.06
N GLU A 124 2.58 -25.33 24.77
CA GLU A 124 2.75 -26.63 25.45
C GLU A 124 3.06 -26.49 26.93
N LYS A 125 3.79 -25.44 27.34
CA LYS A 125 3.98 -25.14 28.77
C LYS A 125 2.68 -24.82 29.48
N LEU A 126 1.70 -24.23 28.76
CA LEU A 126 0.39 -23.86 29.32
C LEU A 126 -0.59 -25.03 29.31
N TYR A 127 -0.64 -25.78 28.21
CA TYR A 127 -1.69 -26.80 27.99
C TYR A 127 -1.17 -28.23 27.95
N GLY A 128 0.14 -28.44 28.12
CA GLY A 128 0.78 -29.75 28.07
C GLY A 128 1.23 -30.15 26.68
N ALA A 129 2.08 -31.19 26.63
CA ALA A 129 2.65 -31.77 25.42
C ALA A 129 2.43 -33.28 25.39
N ASP A 130 2.41 -33.87 24.17
CA ASP A 130 2.40 -35.32 23.97
C ASP A 130 3.59 -35.71 23.07
N VAL A 131 4.41 -36.65 23.52
CA VAL A 131 5.62 -37.12 22.82
C VAL A 131 5.34 -37.80 21.47
N SER A 132 4.11 -38.18 21.21
CA SER A 132 3.68 -38.73 19.92
C SER A 132 3.44 -37.64 18.86
N GLU A 133 3.26 -36.37 19.28
CA GLU A 133 3.03 -35.21 18.40
C GLU A 133 4.36 -34.71 17.83
N ARG A 134 4.86 -35.31 16.76
CA ARG A 134 6.22 -35.07 16.24
C ARG A 134 6.31 -33.97 15.19
N THR A 135 5.19 -33.48 14.66
CA THR A 135 5.18 -32.42 13.65
C THR A 135 4.53 -31.17 14.19
N TYR A 136 4.83 -29.99 13.61
CA TYR A 136 4.21 -28.73 14.00
C TYR A 136 2.67 -28.78 13.95
N SER A 137 2.11 -29.43 12.92
CA SER A 137 0.66 -29.59 12.79
C SER A 137 0.05 -30.50 13.85
N LEU A 138 0.68 -31.63 14.19
CA LEU A 138 0.20 -32.51 15.26
C LEU A 138 0.27 -31.85 16.62
N ARG A 139 1.37 -31.16 16.94
CA ARG A 139 1.52 -30.40 18.19
C ARG A 139 0.46 -29.29 18.29
N PHE A 140 0.24 -28.54 17.20
CA PHE A 140 -0.78 -27.49 17.16
C PHE A 140 -2.19 -28.06 17.40
N ALA A 141 -2.55 -29.16 16.72
CA ALA A 141 -3.82 -29.84 16.94
C ALA A 141 -3.99 -30.32 18.38
N GLY A 142 -2.96 -30.95 18.97
CA GLY A 142 -2.97 -31.41 20.35
C GLY A 142 -3.12 -30.28 21.36
N ILE A 143 -2.43 -29.15 21.14
CA ILE A 143 -2.56 -27.94 21.98
C ILE A 143 -3.99 -27.40 21.93
N ILE A 144 -4.60 -27.26 20.75
CA ILE A 144 -5.98 -26.79 20.58
C ILE A 144 -6.95 -27.70 21.35
N LYS A 145 -6.79 -29.02 21.19
CA LYS A 145 -7.63 -30.00 21.88
C LYS A 145 -7.51 -29.88 23.40
N ARG A 146 -6.31 -29.90 23.94
CA ARG A 146 -6.05 -29.83 25.39
C ARG A 146 -6.50 -28.48 25.98
N ALA A 147 -6.28 -27.37 25.28
CA ALA A 147 -6.75 -26.06 25.72
C ALA A 147 -8.28 -26.03 25.83
N CYS A 148 -8.98 -26.59 24.83
CA CYS A 148 -10.43 -26.68 24.82
C CYS A 148 -10.96 -27.59 25.99
N GLU A 149 -10.36 -28.76 26.19
CA GLU A 149 -10.75 -29.71 27.24
C GLU A 149 -10.47 -29.16 28.64
N GLN A 150 -9.34 -28.52 28.88
CA GLN A 150 -8.92 -28.01 30.18
C GLN A 150 -9.75 -26.79 30.63
N THR A 151 -10.10 -25.91 29.69
CA THR A 151 -10.85 -24.69 29.99
C THR A 151 -12.35 -24.84 29.88
N GLY A 152 -12.84 -25.87 29.20
CA GLY A 152 -14.24 -26.04 28.84
C GLY A 152 -14.71 -25.00 27.82
N GLN A 153 -13.81 -24.20 27.25
CA GLN A 153 -14.10 -23.15 26.28
C GLN A 153 -13.37 -23.42 24.95
N ARG A 154 -14.02 -23.09 23.85
CA ARG A 154 -13.42 -23.19 22.53
C ARG A 154 -12.29 -22.16 22.37
N VAL A 155 -11.25 -22.54 21.64
CA VAL A 155 -10.02 -21.78 21.46
C VAL A 155 -10.21 -20.65 20.43
N VAL A 156 -9.60 -19.51 20.70
CA VAL A 156 -9.45 -18.41 19.74
C VAL A 156 -8.03 -18.45 19.14
N ILE A 157 -7.93 -18.42 17.84
CA ILE A 157 -6.66 -18.45 17.10
C ILE A 157 -6.52 -17.13 16.36
N LEU A 158 -5.45 -16.38 16.67
CA LEU A 158 -5.13 -15.10 16.05
C LEU A 158 -3.77 -15.22 15.33
N VAL A 159 -3.74 -14.90 14.04
CA VAL A 159 -2.52 -14.94 13.25
C VAL A 159 -2.28 -13.57 12.60
N ASP A 160 -1.17 -12.93 12.97
CA ASP A 160 -0.77 -11.66 12.36
C ASP A 160 0.36 -11.87 11.34
N GLU A 161 0.28 -11.16 10.20
CA GLU A 161 1.24 -11.18 9.09
C GLU A 161 1.53 -12.61 8.55
N TYR A 162 0.46 -13.41 8.35
CA TYR A 162 0.54 -14.82 7.94
C TYR A 162 1.36 -15.05 6.68
N ASP A 163 1.41 -14.06 5.80
CA ASP A 163 2.04 -14.09 4.48
C ASP A 163 3.49 -13.63 4.48
N LYS A 164 3.99 -13.09 5.58
CA LYS A 164 5.35 -12.54 5.66
C LYS A 164 6.44 -13.54 5.28
N PRO A 165 6.40 -14.85 5.69
CA PRO A 165 7.38 -15.84 5.23
C PRO A 165 7.39 -15.97 3.70
N MET A 166 6.22 -16.05 3.08
CA MET A 166 6.07 -16.20 1.64
C MET A 166 6.51 -14.95 0.87
N LEU A 167 6.18 -13.75 1.39
CA LEU A 167 6.57 -12.46 0.81
C LEU A 167 8.09 -12.26 0.81
N GLN A 168 8.77 -12.60 1.91
CA GLN A 168 10.22 -12.44 2.00
C GLN A 168 10.98 -13.48 1.17
N ALA A 169 10.37 -14.61 0.87
CA ALA A 169 10.93 -15.64 0.00
C ALA A 169 10.66 -15.41 -1.50
N ILE A 170 9.98 -14.29 -1.89
CA ILE A 170 9.81 -13.93 -3.30
C ILE A 170 11.20 -13.83 -3.97
N GLY A 171 11.33 -14.49 -5.13
CA GLY A 171 12.61 -14.60 -5.82
C GLY A 171 13.42 -15.87 -5.49
N ASN A 172 13.05 -16.59 -4.45
CA ASN A 172 13.63 -17.88 -4.08
C ASN A 172 12.56 -18.99 -4.06
N GLY A 173 12.31 -19.59 -5.22
CA GLY A 173 11.24 -20.58 -5.39
C GLY A 173 11.38 -21.84 -4.53
N GLU A 174 12.62 -22.25 -4.20
CA GLU A 174 12.87 -23.40 -3.31
C GLU A 174 12.45 -23.07 -1.87
N LEU A 175 12.85 -21.91 -1.37
CA LEU A 175 12.47 -21.44 -0.04
C LEU A 175 10.94 -21.25 0.08
N GLN A 176 10.30 -20.67 -0.95
CA GLN A 176 8.84 -20.56 -0.99
C GLN A 176 8.14 -21.91 -0.93
N LYS A 177 8.66 -22.90 -1.67
CA LYS A 177 8.12 -24.27 -1.65
C LYS A 177 8.23 -24.90 -0.27
N GLU A 178 9.35 -24.71 0.41
CA GLU A 178 9.59 -25.25 1.76
C GLU A 178 8.65 -24.60 2.78
N TYR A 179 8.53 -23.28 2.78
CA TYR A 179 7.59 -22.58 3.66
C TYR A 179 6.14 -23.00 3.40
N ARG A 180 5.75 -23.14 2.13
CA ARG A 180 4.42 -23.64 1.75
C ARG A 180 4.16 -25.04 2.31
N ASN A 181 5.13 -25.95 2.18
CA ASN A 181 5.01 -27.31 2.68
C ASN A 181 4.88 -27.37 4.21
N THR A 182 5.42 -26.39 4.91
CA THR A 182 5.30 -26.27 6.37
C THR A 182 3.98 -25.60 6.78
N LEU A 183 3.60 -24.49 6.14
CA LEU A 183 2.40 -23.72 6.50
C LEU A 183 1.09 -24.41 6.12
N LYS A 184 1.04 -25.10 4.97
CA LYS A 184 -0.18 -25.75 4.49
C LYS A 184 -0.74 -26.79 5.49
N PRO A 185 0.02 -27.80 5.97
CA PRO A 185 -0.48 -28.72 6.97
C PRO A 185 -0.70 -28.06 8.34
N PHE A 186 0.07 -27.03 8.69
CA PHE A 186 -0.09 -26.28 9.94
C PHE A 186 -1.46 -25.56 9.98
N TYR A 187 -1.81 -24.81 8.96
CA TYR A 187 -3.13 -24.15 8.89
C TYR A 187 -4.26 -25.13 8.60
N GLY A 188 -3.99 -26.29 7.95
CA GLY A 188 -4.96 -27.36 7.76
C GLY A 188 -5.61 -27.87 9.05
N VAL A 189 -4.92 -27.72 10.19
CA VAL A 189 -5.42 -28.05 11.53
C VAL A 189 -6.68 -27.25 11.87
N LEU A 190 -6.81 -26.01 11.39
CA LEU A 190 -8.00 -25.16 11.64
C LEU A 190 -9.28 -25.86 11.19
N LYS A 191 -9.24 -26.60 10.08
CA LYS A 191 -10.41 -27.34 9.59
C LYS A 191 -10.68 -28.61 10.41
N THR A 192 -9.64 -29.35 10.79
CA THR A 192 -9.80 -30.62 11.49
C THR A 192 -10.21 -30.43 12.95
N MET A 193 -9.88 -29.27 13.55
CA MET A 193 -10.17 -28.93 14.94
C MET A 193 -11.41 -28.01 15.11
N ASP A 194 -12.29 -27.94 14.11
CA ASP A 194 -13.47 -27.06 14.07
C ASP A 194 -14.31 -27.10 15.35
N GLY A 195 -14.57 -28.29 15.90
CA GLY A 195 -15.34 -28.45 17.16
C GLY A 195 -14.72 -27.77 18.38
N CYS A 196 -13.40 -27.52 18.39
CA CYS A 196 -12.66 -26.88 19.47
C CYS A 196 -12.35 -25.40 19.22
N ILE A 197 -12.67 -24.84 18.04
CA ILE A 197 -12.34 -23.47 17.68
C ILE A 197 -13.57 -22.57 17.81
N LYS A 198 -13.43 -21.45 18.53
CA LYS A 198 -14.42 -20.38 18.64
C LYS A 198 -14.29 -19.40 17.48
N LEU A 199 -13.05 -18.99 17.20
CA LEU A 199 -12.72 -18.05 16.15
C LEU A 199 -11.27 -18.28 15.68
N ALA A 200 -11.05 -18.25 14.39
CA ALA A 200 -9.73 -18.11 13.79
C ALA A 200 -9.73 -16.84 12.92
N PHE A 201 -8.85 -15.89 13.24
CA PHE A 201 -8.73 -14.64 12.52
C PHE A 201 -7.29 -14.46 12.02
N LEU A 202 -7.14 -14.45 10.70
CA LEU A 202 -5.83 -14.36 10.05
C LEU A 202 -5.70 -13.02 9.31
N THR A 203 -4.58 -12.32 9.52
CA THR A 203 -4.28 -11.09 8.81
C THR A 203 -2.98 -11.17 8.02
N GLY A 204 -2.93 -10.41 6.94
CA GLY A 204 -1.73 -10.24 6.12
C GLY A 204 -1.82 -9.03 5.20
N VAL A 205 -0.77 -8.84 4.40
CA VAL A 205 -0.75 -7.84 3.34
C VAL A 205 -1.33 -8.44 2.05
N THR A 206 -0.96 -9.68 1.75
CA THR A 206 -1.24 -10.34 0.47
C THR A 206 -2.05 -11.63 0.65
N LYS A 207 -2.60 -12.10 -0.46
CA LYS A 207 -3.44 -13.30 -0.50
C LYS A 207 -2.69 -14.48 -1.15
N PHE A 208 -1.58 -14.91 -0.59
CA PHE A 208 -0.88 -16.14 -1.02
C PHE A 208 -1.72 -17.43 -0.83
N GLY A 209 -2.94 -17.28 -0.41
CA GLY A 209 -3.66 -18.32 0.26
C GLY A 209 -4.49 -19.25 -0.58
N LYS A 210 -5.24 -18.77 -1.58
CA LYS A 210 -6.29 -19.63 -2.16
C LYS A 210 -5.77 -20.85 -2.91
N ILE A 211 -4.56 -20.83 -3.47
CA ILE A 211 -4.03 -21.96 -4.25
C ILE A 211 -2.85 -22.64 -3.56
N SER A 212 -2.15 -21.98 -2.63
CA SER A 212 -0.91 -22.53 -2.10
C SER A 212 -0.93 -22.92 -0.62
N VAL A 213 -1.39 -22.05 0.26
CA VAL A 213 -1.34 -22.28 1.72
C VAL A 213 -2.70 -22.66 2.28
N PHE A 214 -3.79 -22.04 1.77
CA PHE A 214 -5.17 -22.25 2.25
C PHE A 214 -6.03 -23.08 1.29
N SER A 215 -5.46 -23.77 0.30
CA SER A 215 -6.24 -24.55 -0.67
C SER A 215 -7.19 -25.56 -0.02
N ASP A 216 -6.86 -26.02 1.18
CA ASP A 216 -7.65 -27.00 1.92
C ASP A 216 -8.60 -26.35 2.95
N LEU A 217 -8.51 -25.01 3.14
CA LEU A 217 -9.36 -24.23 4.04
C LEU A 217 -10.51 -23.55 3.28
N ASN A 218 -11.50 -24.34 2.88
CA ASN A 218 -12.67 -23.82 2.18
C ASN A 218 -13.71 -23.15 3.10
N ASN A 219 -13.50 -23.17 4.40
CA ASN A 219 -14.32 -22.53 5.44
C ASN A 219 -13.82 -21.14 5.85
N LEU A 220 -12.73 -20.65 5.26
CA LEU A 220 -12.17 -19.34 5.56
C LEU A 220 -12.92 -18.25 4.78
N ASP A 221 -13.62 -17.38 5.49
CA ASP A 221 -14.34 -16.22 4.95
C ASP A 221 -13.36 -15.06 4.70
N ASP A 222 -13.11 -14.75 3.44
CA ASP A 222 -12.27 -13.63 3.02
C ASP A 222 -13.09 -12.34 3.05
N ILE A 223 -12.94 -11.57 4.11
CA ILE A 223 -13.63 -10.30 4.33
C ILE A 223 -12.91 -9.10 3.70
N SER A 224 -11.82 -9.32 2.98
CA SER A 224 -10.99 -8.24 2.44
C SER A 224 -11.70 -7.36 1.40
N MET A 225 -12.61 -7.97 0.60
CA MET A 225 -13.38 -7.26 -0.43
C MET A 225 -14.90 -7.35 -0.14
N GLN A 226 -15.30 -7.37 1.13
CA GLN A 226 -16.70 -7.30 1.54
C GLN A 226 -17.04 -5.88 1.99
N GLU A 227 -18.08 -5.30 1.41
CA GLU A 227 -18.54 -3.92 1.67
C GLU A 227 -18.75 -3.64 3.17
N MET A 228 -19.34 -4.61 3.87
CA MET A 228 -19.61 -4.54 5.30
C MET A 228 -18.34 -4.27 6.16
N TYR A 229 -17.16 -4.71 5.70
CA TYR A 229 -15.89 -4.61 6.43
C TYR A 229 -14.91 -3.59 5.86
N VAL A 230 -15.34 -2.72 4.95
CA VAL A 230 -14.48 -1.69 4.33
C VAL A 230 -13.87 -0.79 5.40
N GLY A 231 -14.68 -0.33 6.36
CA GLY A 231 -14.24 0.54 7.45
C GLY A 231 -13.58 -0.15 8.65
N LEU A 232 -13.43 -1.49 8.64
CA LEU A 232 -12.88 -2.25 9.78
C LEU A 232 -11.44 -1.85 10.11
N CYS A 233 -10.63 -1.61 9.08
CA CYS A 233 -9.27 -1.09 9.17
C CYS A 233 -9.14 0.18 8.32
N GLY A 234 -8.35 1.14 8.80
CA GLY A 234 -8.26 2.47 8.18
C GLY A 234 -9.19 3.46 8.86
N ILE A 235 -9.32 4.65 8.30
CA ILE A 235 -10.15 5.74 8.81
C ILE A 235 -11.03 6.25 7.68
N THR A 236 -12.34 6.36 7.93
CA THR A 236 -13.30 6.92 6.98
C THR A 236 -13.34 8.45 7.04
N GLY A 237 -13.86 9.11 6.00
CA GLY A 237 -14.09 10.55 6.01
C GLY A 237 -15.03 10.97 7.15
N GLN A 238 -16.10 10.22 7.40
CA GLN A 238 -17.02 10.47 8.50
C GLN A 238 -16.34 10.39 9.87
N GLU A 239 -15.49 9.38 10.09
CA GLU A 239 -14.74 9.25 11.35
C GLU A 239 -13.77 10.40 11.60
N ILE A 240 -13.23 11.02 10.54
CA ILE A 240 -12.41 12.22 10.67
C ILE A 240 -13.27 13.38 11.18
N HIS A 241 -14.41 13.63 10.57
CA HIS A 241 -15.33 14.71 11.01
C HIS A 241 -15.85 14.47 12.43
N ASP A 242 -16.21 13.23 12.79
CA ASP A 242 -16.75 12.91 14.11
C ASP A 242 -15.70 13.01 15.22
N ASN A 243 -14.43 12.79 14.93
CA ASN A 243 -13.41 12.63 15.96
C ASN A 243 -12.23 13.60 15.88
N LEU A 244 -12.00 14.27 14.74
CA LEU A 244 -10.79 15.04 14.44
C LEU A 244 -11.10 16.43 13.84
N GLU A 245 -12.31 16.96 14.06
CA GLU A 245 -12.75 18.25 13.53
C GLU A 245 -11.89 19.42 14.04
N GLU A 246 -11.58 19.43 15.34
CA GLU A 246 -10.73 20.45 15.95
C GLU A 246 -9.31 20.42 15.34
N GLU A 247 -8.78 19.21 15.15
CA GLU A 247 -7.47 18.99 14.54
C GLU A 247 -7.41 19.42 13.07
N LEU A 248 -8.52 19.31 12.35
CA LEU A 248 -8.63 19.83 10.98
C LEU A 248 -8.52 21.36 10.95
N HIS A 249 -9.19 22.07 11.86
CA HIS A 249 -9.06 23.52 12.00
C HIS A 249 -7.61 23.91 12.37
N GLU A 250 -7.01 23.23 13.35
CA GLU A 250 -5.62 23.47 13.74
C GLU A 250 -4.62 23.21 12.60
N LEU A 251 -4.87 22.20 11.76
CA LEU A 251 -4.07 21.92 10.57
C LEU A 251 -4.20 23.03 9.53
N ALA A 252 -5.44 23.49 9.26
CA ALA A 252 -5.71 24.59 8.33
C ALA A 252 -4.96 25.85 8.75
N ASP A 253 -5.07 26.25 10.01
CA ASP A 253 -4.38 27.42 10.58
C ASP A 253 -2.86 27.29 10.46
N ALA A 254 -2.30 26.12 10.84
CA ALA A 254 -0.86 25.87 10.77
C ALA A 254 -0.31 25.91 9.34
N GLN A 255 -1.10 25.48 8.36
CA GLN A 255 -0.74 25.48 6.95
C GLN A 255 -1.16 26.78 6.21
N LYS A 256 -1.81 27.73 6.90
CA LYS A 256 -2.34 28.99 6.34
C LYS A 256 -3.31 28.74 5.16
N MET A 257 -4.17 27.78 5.34
CA MET A 257 -5.21 27.35 4.39
C MET A 257 -6.59 27.63 4.99
N THR A 258 -7.62 27.68 4.14
CA THR A 258 -9.00 27.58 4.63
C THR A 258 -9.25 26.13 5.09
N TYR A 259 -10.32 25.95 5.84
CA TYR A 259 -10.76 24.63 6.28
C TYR A 259 -11.02 23.69 5.08
N GLU A 260 -11.72 24.21 4.05
CA GLU A 260 -12.06 23.48 2.83
C GLU A 260 -10.79 23.09 2.04
N GLU A 261 -9.81 23.98 1.95
CA GLU A 261 -8.51 23.68 1.32
C GLU A 261 -7.74 22.61 2.09
N ALA A 262 -7.73 22.67 3.41
CA ALA A 262 -7.08 21.65 4.25
C ALA A 262 -7.75 20.27 4.10
N CYS A 263 -9.09 20.22 4.09
CA CYS A 263 -9.85 19.00 3.84
C CYS A 263 -9.57 18.41 2.45
N ALA A 264 -9.57 19.26 1.42
CA ALA A 264 -9.28 18.85 0.04
C ALA A 264 -7.86 18.30 -0.11
N GLU A 265 -6.88 18.98 0.52
CA GLU A 265 -5.48 18.53 0.49
C GLU A 265 -5.27 17.24 1.29
N LEU A 266 -5.94 17.08 2.44
CA LEU A 266 -5.93 15.85 3.24
C LEU A 266 -6.47 14.67 2.43
N LYS A 267 -7.61 14.89 1.77
CA LYS A 267 -8.25 13.90 0.89
C LYS A 267 -7.32 13.54 -0.27
N ARG A 268 -6.79 14.53 -0.97
CA ARG A 268 -5.89 14.33 -2.11
C ARG A 268 -4.64 13.52 -1.74
N ARG A 269 -4.11 13.69 -0.52
CA ARG A 269 -2.85 13.06 -0.09
C ARG A 269 -3.02 11.68 0.51
N TYR A 270 -4.08 11.43 1.29
CA TYR A 270 -4.13 10.26 2.17
C TYR A 270 -5.38 9.40 2.04
N ASP A 271 -6.41 9.90 1.35
CA ASP A 271 -7.63 9.16 1.03
C ASP A 271 -7.44 8.27 -0.21
N GLY A 272 -8.52 7.63 -0.63
CA GLY A 272 -8.66 6.99 -1.94
C GLY A 272 -8.27 5.52 -1.98
N TYR A 273 -8.08 4.86 -0.85
CA TYR A 273 -8.01 3.40 -0.82
C TYR A 273 -9.43 2.82 -0.92
N HIS A 274 -9.74 2.21 -2.04
CA HIS A 274 -10.99 1.48 -2.29
C HIS A 274 -10.69 -0.01 -2.30
N PHE A 275 -11.19 -0.73 -1.30
CA PHE A 275 -11.04 -2.18 -1.18
C PHE A 275 -12.17 -2.93 -1.86
N VAL A 276 -13.27 -2.24 -2.14
CA VAL A 276 -14.46 -2.72 -2.84
C VAL A 276 -14.89 -1.63 -3.82
N GLU A 277 -15.47 -2.02 -4.94
CA GLU A 277 -16.05 -1.10 -5.91
C GLU A 277 -17.21 -0.29 -5.31
N ASN A 278 -17.42 0.91 -5.81
CA ASN A 278 -18.51 1.82 -5.44
C ASN A 278 -18.61 2.17 -3.94
N THR A 279 -17.50 2.04 -3.20
CA THR A 279 -17.42 2.46 -1.80
C THR A 279 -16.68 3.78 -1.63
N GLU A 280 -16.83 4.40 -0.47
CA GLU A 280 -16.03 5.58 -0.12
C GLU A 280 -14.54 5.20 0.05
N GLY A 281 -13.67 6.20 -0.19
CA GLY A 281 -12.25 6.04 0.03
C GLY A 281 -11.92 5.94 1.52
N ILE A 282 -10.89 5.16 1.83
CA ILE A 282 -10.37 4.97 3.18
C ILE A 282 -9.02 5.67 3.31
N TYR A 283 -8.86 6.45 4.37
CA TYR A 283 -7.59 7.12 4.70
C TYR A 283 -6.61 6.15 5.35
N ASN A 284 -5.34 6.30 5.00
CA ASN A 284 -4.27 5.61 5.71
C ASN A 284 -4.10 6.21 7.13
N PRO A 285 -4.30 5.42 8.21
CA PRO A 285 -4.23 5.93 9.58
C PRO A 285 -2.87 6.49 9.95
N PHE A 286 -1.80 5.88 9.46
CA PHE A 286 -0.44 6.28 9.84
C PHE A 286 -0.10 7.67 9.30
N SER A 287 -0.37 7.93 8.02
CA SER A 287 -0.12 9.24 7.40
C SER A 287 -1.04 10.29 7.98
N LEU A 288 -2.31 9.96 8.17
CA LEU A 288 -3.31 10.87 8.74
C LEU A 288 -2.93 11.33 10.15
N LEU A 289 -2.64 10.41 11.06
CA LEU A 289 -2.31 10.74 12.46
C LEU A 289 -0.97 11.48 12.59
N ASN A 290 0.02 11.18 11.73
CA ASN A 290 1.25 11.97 11.68
C ASN A 290 1.00 13.39 11.20
N THR A 291 0.12 13.60 10.20
CA THR A 291 -0.24 14.92 9.71
C THR A 291 -0.86 15.76 10.82
N PHE A 292 -1.79 15.22 11.60
CA PHE A 292 -2.38 15.94 12.73
C PHE A 292 -1.37 16.19 13.85
N LYS A 293 -0.53 15.21 14.18
CA LYS A 293 0.50 15.35 15.21
C LYS A 293 1.48 16.48 14.89
N TYR A 294 1.98 16.53 13.67
CA TYR A 294 3.00 17.51 13.26
C TYR A 294 2.40 18.76 12.63
N LYS A 295 1.06 18.79 12.43
CA LYS A 295 0.33 19.87 11.73
C LYS A 295 0.96 20.21 10.38
N LYS A 296 1.42 19.16 9.67
CA LYS A 296 2.17 19.29 8.42
C LYS A 296 1.84 18.12 7.48
N PHE A 297 1.58 18.44 6.22
CA PHE A 297 1.50 17.44 5.16
C PHE A 297 2.88 16.85 4.84
N GLY A 298 2.98 15.54 4.69
CA GLY A 298 4.23 14.83 4.43
C GLY A 298 4.00 13.47 3.76
N SER A 299 5.09 12.75 3.48
CA SER A 299 5.07 11.40 2.90
C SER A 299 5.42 10.37 3.97
N TYR A 300 4.51 10.17 4.91
CA TYR A 300 4.78 9.38 6.12
C TYR A 300 4.72 7.87 5.90
N TRP A 301 3.73 7.39 5.11
CA TRP A 301 3.57 5.96 4.86
C TRP A 301 4.75 5.37 4.09
N PHE A 302 5.18 6.10 3.06
CA PHE A 302 6.27 5.66 2.18
C PHE A 302 7.62 5.60 2.91
N GLU A 303 7.86 6.52 3.86
CA GLU A 303 9.08 6.55 4.69
C GLU A 303 9.20 5.33 5.61
N THR A 304 8.13 4.58 5.88
CA THR A 304 8.20 3.36 6.73
C THR A 304 8.88 2.17 6.05
N GLY A 305 9.32 2.33 4.83
CA GLY A 305 10.07 1.35 4.05
C GLY A 305 9.28 0.74 2.91
N THR A 306 9.86 0.79 1.71
CA THR A 306 9.34 0.10 0.54
C THR A 306 9.83 -1.34 0.54
N PRO A 307 8.96 -2.31 0.25
CA PRO A 307 9.37 -3.71 0.22
C PRO A 307 10.40 -3.96 -0.88
N THR A 308 11.53 -4.55 -0.53
CA THR A 308 12.56 -4.97 -1.50
C THR A 308 12.02 -5.94 -2.56
N TYR A 309 11.08 -6.80 -2.15
CA TYR A 309 10.46 -7.75 -3.09
C TYR A 309 9.74 -7.09 -4.26
N LEU A 310 9.16 -5.89 -4.06
CA LEU A 310 8.49 -5.16 -5.13
C LEU A 310 9.47 -4.76 -6.24
N ILE A 311 10.68 -4.32 -5.85
CA ILE A 311 11.73 -4.00 -6.82
C ILE A 311 12.19 -5.23 -7.60
N GLU A 312 12.37 -6.34 -6.89
CA GLU A 312 12.75 -7.59 -7.53
C GLU A 312 11.68 -8.04 -8.55
N LEU A 313 10.40 -7.89 -8.21
CA LEU A 313 9.30 -8.17 -9.13
C LEU A 313 9.34 -7.24 -10.36
N LEU A 314 9.39 -5.92 -10.16
CA LEU A 314 9.38 -4.96 -11.27
C LEU A 314 10.59 -5.14 -12.20
N LYS A 315 11.77 -5.43 -11.66
CA LYS A 315 12.98 -5.73 -12.44
C LYS A 315 12.86 -7.04 -13.23
N ARG A 316 12.39 -8.10 -12.58
CA ARG A 316 12.28 -9.44 -13.19
C ARG A 316 11.34 -9.43 -14.38
N TYR A 317 10.22 -8.72 -14.27
CA TYR A 317 9.16 -8.73 -15.29
C TYR A 317 9.26 -7.58 -16.29
N HIS A 318 10.26 -6.70 -16.17
CA HIS A 318 10.41 -5.52 -17.05
C HIS A 318 9.07 -4.79 -17.23
N TYR A 319 8.41 -4.47 -16.11
CA TYR A 319 7.02 -4.05 -16.11
C TYR A 319 6.83 -2.65 -16.70
N ASP A 320 5.79 -2.48 -17.52
CA ASP A 320 5.38 -1.17 -18.03
C ASP A 320 4.70 -0.38 -16.91
N LEU A 321 5.36 0.68 -16.44
CA LEU A 321 4.91 1.49 -15.30
C LEU A 321 3.67 2.32 -15.63
N GLU A 322 3.51 2.74 -16.89
CA GLU A 322 2.32 3.47 -17.32
C GLU A 322 1.12 2.54 -17.40
N HIS A 323 1.28 1.38 -18.01
CA HIS A 323 0.24 0.35 -18.03
C HIS A 323 -0.16 -0.06 -16.61
N MET A 324 0.81 -0.20 -15.70
CA MET A 324 0.54 -0.49 -14.29
C MET A 324 -0.31 0.60 -13.62
N ALA A 325 0.00 1.87 -13.87
CA ALA A 325 -0.71 3.00 -13.27
C ALA A 325 -2.18 3.11 -13.72
N HIS A 326 -2.56 2.41 -14.79
CA HIS A 326 -3.89 2.40 -15.40
C HIS A 326 -4.36 0.97 -15.72
N ALA A 327 -3.90 -0.02 -14.95
CA ALA A 327 -4.17 -1.42 -15.22
C ALA A 327 -5.65 -1.77 -15.15
N GLU A 328 -6.09 -2.65 -16.05
CA GLU A 328 -7.41 -3.26 -16.05
C GLU A 328 -7.27 -4.77 -15.80
N THR A 329 -8.13 -5.34 -14.95
CA THR A 329 -8.01 -6.74 -14.56
C THR A 329 -9.34 -7.30 -14.02
N TYR A 330 -9.37 -8.62 -13.79
CA TYR A 330 -10.51 -9.33 -13.22
C TYR A 330 -10.34 -9.59 -11.71
N ALA A 331 -11.45 -9.90 -11.04
CA ALA A 331 -11.48 -10.15 -9.59
C ALA A 331 -10.60 -11.34 -9.17
N ASP A 332 -10.50 -12.38 -9.97
CA ASP A 332 -9.67 -13.56 -9.68
C ASP A 332 -8.18 -13.21 -9.66
N VAL A 333 -7.72 -12.32 -10.54
CA VAL A 333 -6.35 -11.80 -10.54
C VAL A 333 -6.09 -10.97 -9.29
N LEU A 334 -7.02 -10.09 -8.89
CA LEU A 334 -6.88 -9.28 -7.67
C LEU A 334 -6.88 -10.11 -6.38
N ASN A 335 -7.58 -11.22 -6.39
CA ASN A 335 -7.82 -12.07 -5.21
C ASN A 335 -6.80 -13.18 -5.01
N SER A 336 -5.80 -13.33 -5.88
CA SER A 336 -4.83 -14.41 -5.74
C SER A 336 -3.46 -14.02 -6.29
N ILE A 337 -2.41 -14.48 -5.61
CA ILE A 337 -1.05 -14.46 -6.12
C ILE A 337 -0.76 -15.86 -6.65
N TYR A 338 -0.69 -15.98 -7.97
CA TYR A 338 -0.35 -17.20 -8.69
C TYR A 338 1.16 -17.23 -8.96
N GLY A 339 1.96 -17.65 -7.99
CA GLY A 339 3.41 -17.77 -8.18
C GLY A 339 4.11 -16.43 -8.39
N ASP A 340 5.24 -16.48 -9.11
CA ASP A 340 6.10 -15.32 -9.37
C ASP A 340 5.82 -14.67 -10.74
N GLU A 341 4.70 -14.97 -11.41
CA GLU A 341 4.54 -14.65 -12.83
C GLU A 341 3.89 -13.29 -13.11
N GLU A 342 3.13 -12.72 -12.16
CA GLU A 342 2.41 -11.47 -12.36
C GLU A 342 2.52 -10.54 -11.14
N PRO A 343 3.19 -9.37 -11.26
CA PRO A 343 3.40 -8.46 -10.13
C PRO A 343 2.15 -7.67 -9.72
N LEU A 344 1.16 -7.52 -10.62
CA LEU A 344 -0.01 -6.65 -10.41
C LEU A 344 -0.81 -6.99 -9.13
N PRO A 345 -1.12 -8.27 -8.81
CA PRO A 345 -1.83 -8.61 -7.57
C PRO A 345 -1.06 -8.19 -6.31
N VAL A 346 0.26 -8.37 -6.31
CA VAL A 346 1.13 -8.00 -5.17
C VAL A 346 1.17 -6.48 -5.00
N ILE A 347 1.27 -5.73 -6.11
CA ILE A 347 1.30 -4.27 -6.11
C ILE A 347 -0.03 -3.71 -5.57
N PHE A 348 -1.16 -4.26 -6.03
CA PHE A 348 -2.50 -3.89 -5.56
C PHE A 348 -2.69 -4.20 -4.07
N GLN A 349 -2.47 -5.44 -3.66
CA GLN A 349 -2.71 -5.89 -2.29
C GLN A 349 -1.76 -5.22 -1.28
N SER A 350 -0.55 -4.84 -1.72
CA SER A 350 0.40 -4.05 -0.91
C SER A 350 -0.01 -2.58 -0.76
N GLY A 351 -1.03 -2.12 -1.49
CA GLY A 351 -1.60 -0.77 -1.37
C GLY A 351 -0.91 0.29 -2.22
N TYR A 352 -0.12 -0.10 -3.22
CA TYR A 352 0.41 0.84 -4.22
C TYR A 352 -0.61 1.18 -5.29
N LEU A 353 -1.52 0.25 -5.59
CA LEU A 353 -2.69 0.47 -6.42
C LEU A 353 -3.97 0.24 -5.63
N THR A 354 -5.06 0.79 -6.12
CA THR A 354 -6.41 0.65 -5.57
C THR A 354 -7.43 0.57 -6.70
N ILE A 355 -8.67 0.17 -6.40
CA ILE A 355 -9.78 0.18 -7.34
C ILE A 355 -10.17 1.64 -7.63
N LYS A 356 -10.16 2.04 -8.90
CA LYS A 356 -10.61 3.37 -9.38
C LYS A 356 -11.94 3.30 -10.10
N GLY A 357 -12.36 2.11 -10.50
CA GLY A 357 -13.64 1.90 -11.15
C GLY A 357 -13.88 0.43 -11.42
N TYR A 358 -15.12 0.11 -11.74
CA TYR A 358 -15.57 -1.23 -12.08
C TYR A 358 -16.56 -1.18 -13.26
N ASP A 359 -16.32 -2.00 -14.25
CA ASP A 359 -17.26 -2.21 -15.36
C ASP A 359 -18.10 -3.46 -15.07
N GLU A 360 -19.34 -3.25 -14.65
CA GLU A 360 -20.28 -4.34 -14.29
C GLU A 360 -20.59 -5.27 -15.47
N ARG A 361 -20.57 -4.74 -16.69
CA ARG A 361 -20.91 -5.53 -17.89
C ARG A 361 -19.85 -6.58 -18.19
N PHE A 362 -18.58 -6.24 -17.97
CA PHE A 362 -17.46 -7.10 -18.31
C PHE A 362 -16.78 -7.69 -17.07
N GLY A 363 -17.14 -7.25 -15.86
CA GLY A 363 -16.51 -7.69 -14.61
C GLY A 363 -15.06 -7.19 -14.46
N ILE A 364 -14.72 -6.04 -15.06
CA ILE A 364 -13.36 -5.52 -15.14
C ILE A 364 -13.16 -4.42 -14.11
N TYR A 365 -12.14 -4.57 -13.28
CA TYR A 365 -11.64 -3.54 -12.36
C TYR A 365 -10.62 -2.66 -13.06
N ARG A 366 -10.76 -1.35 -12.90
CA ARG A 366 -9.75 -0.36 -13.27
C ARG A 366 -8.97 0.05 -12.03
N LEU A 367 -7.65 -0.05 -12.11
CA LEU A 367 -6.74 0.26 -11.02
C LEU A 367 -6.03 1.59 -11.25
N GLY A 368 -5.49 2.15 -10.16
CA GLY A 368 -4.66 3.35 -10.18
C GLY A 368 -4.07 3.62 -8.81
N PHE A 369 -3.18 4.60 -8.70
CA PHE A 369 -2.64 5.00 -7.39
C PHE A 369 -3.76 5.49 -6.47
N PRO A 370 -3.78 5.12 -5.18
CA PRO A 370 -4.82 5.57 -4.26
C PRO A 370 -4.82 7.08 -4.12
N ASN A 371 -3.66 7.69 -3.92
CA ASN A 371 -3.53 9.10 -3.61
C ASN A 371 -2.14 9.65 -3.98
N ARG A 372 -1.97 10.96 -3.80
CA ARG A 372 -0.72 11.66 -4.13
C ARG A 372 0.49 11.16 -3.32
N GLU A 373 0.33 10.84 -2.04
CA GLU A 373 1.46 10.34 -1.23
C GLU A 373 2.05 9.07 -1.84
N VAL A 374 1.18 8.12 -2.21
CA VAL A 374 1.60 6.83 -2.76
C VAL A 374 2.17 7.01 -4.16
N GLU A 375 1.51 7.76 -5.03
CA GLU A 375 1.98 8.00 -6.40
C GLU A 375 3.36 8.67 -6.39
N GLU A 376 3.50 9.80 -5.68
CA GLU A 376 4.75 10.54 -5.59
C GLU A 376 5.87 9.70 -4.96
N GLY A 377 5.57 9.03 -3.86
CA GLY A 377 6.52 8.17 -3.16
C GLY A 377 6.99 6.99 -4.02
N PHE A 378 6.07 6.33 -4.71
CA PHE A 378 6.37 5.20 -5.59
C PHE A 378 7.26 5.61 -6.76
N VAL A 379 6.90 6.68 -7.46
CA VAL A 379 7.67 7.16 -8.62
C VAL A 379 9.07 7.63 -8.20
N ARG A 380 9.19 8.38 -7.09
CA ARG A 380 10.50 8.77 -6.52
C ARG A 380 11.36 7.58 -6.12
N PHE A 381 10.72 6.55 -5.58
CA PHE A 381 11.42 5.33 -5.18
C PHE A 381 12.02 4.58 -6.37
N LEU A 382 11.39 4.66 -7.55
CA LEU A 382 11.87 3.96 -8.76
C LEU A 382 13.09 4.63 -9.40
N ILE A 383 13.33 5.93 -9.18
CA ILE A 383 14.41 6.67 -9.85
C ILE A 383 15.77 5.94 -9.84
N PRO A 384 16.30 5.49 -8.67
CA PRO A 384 17.62 4.84 -8.63
C PRO A 384 17.71 3.51 -9.37
N TYR A 385 16.57 2.94 -9.76
CA TYR A 385 16.51 1.67 -10.46
C TYR A 385 16.38 1.81 -11.97
N TYR A 386 15.94 2.98 -12.44
CA TYR A 386 15.75 3.29 -13.84
C TYR A 386 16.71 4.36 -14.36
N THR A 387 17.41 5.08 -13.45
CA THR A 387 18.35 6.14 -13.79
C THR A 387 19.62 6.01 -12.95
N ARG A 388 20.68 6.76 -13.32
CA ARG A 388 21.93 6.83 -12.56
C ARG A 388 21.84 7.61 -11.25
N PHE A 389 20.75 8.36 -11.04
CA PHE A 389 20.63 9.25 -9.89
C PHE A 389 20.22 8.48 -8.65
N ASN A 390 20.92 8.74 -7.55
CA ASN A 390 20.57 8.19 -6.25
C ASN A 390 19.41 8.97 -5.59
N LYS A 391 18.90 8.46 -4.49
CA LYS A 391 17.77 9.07 -3.74
C LYS A 391 18.03 10.49 -3.25
N ILE A 392 19.29 10.90 -3.10
CA ILE A 392 19.66 12.23 -2.60
C ILE A 392 19.71 13.24 -3.74
N GLU A 393 20.24 12.85 -4.90
CA GLU A 393 20.42 13.71 -6.08
C GLU A 393 19.10 13.93 -6.85
N ALA A 394 18.29 12.90 -6.95
CA ALA A 394 17.07 12.91 -7.76
C ALA A 394 16.12 14.10 -7.48
N PRO A 395 15.81 14.49 -6.23
CA PRO A 395 14.95 15.64 -5.96
C PRO A 395 15.47 16.96 -6.53
N PHE A 396 16.79 17.17 -6.51
CA PHE A 396 17.41 18.37 -7.07
C PHE A 396 17.34 18.39 -8.61
N GLU A 397 17.46 17.23 -9.24
CA GLU A 397 17.32 17.15 -10.71
C GLU A 397 15.87 17.40 -11.15
N ILE A 398 14.87 16.88 -10.41
CA ILE A 398 13.46 17.19 -10.68
C ILE A 398 13.17 18.68 -10.49
N GLN A 399 13.69 19.30 -9.43
CA GLN A 399 13.56 20.75 -9.23
C GLN A 399 14.11 21.55 -10.43
N LYS A 400 15.26 21.14 -10.98
CA LYS A 400 15.84 21.81 -12.13
C LYS A 400 14.98 21.64 -13.39
N PHE A 401 14.41 20.44 -13.63
CA PHE A 401 13.46 20.22 -14.72
C PHE A 401 12.28 21.20 -14.65
N VAL A 402 11.68 21.35 -13.47
CA VAL A 402 10.58 22.28 -13.27
C VAL A 402 11.00 23.72 -13.56
N GLN A 403 12.14 24.16 -13.02
CA GLN A 403 12.65 25.51 -13.23
C GLN A 403 12.97 25.81 -14.70
N GLU A 404 13.52 24.85 -15.43
CA GLU A 404 13.86 24.98 -16.86
C GLU A 404 12.60 25.15 -17.71
N ILE A 405 11.54 24.38 -17.41
CA ILE A 405 10.23 24.51 -18.08
C ILE A 405 9.57 25.84 -17.74
N GLU A 406 9.59 26.27 -16.47
CA GLU A 406 9.00 27.55 -16.04
C GLU A 406 9.71 28.76 -16.64
N ARG A 407 11.02 28.65 -16.96
CA ARG A 407 11.82 29.72 -17.59
C ARG A 407 11.74 29.73 -19.11
N GLY A 408 11.16 28.70 -19.74
CA GLY A 408 11.13 28.60 -21.19
C GLY A 408 12.46 28.14 -21.81
N GLU A 409 13.19 27.27 -21.13
CA GLU A 409 14.52 26.77 -21.50
C GLU A 409 14.48 25.30 -21.98
N PRO A 410 13.83 24.97 -23.12
CA PRO A 410 13.68 23.59 -23.57
C PRO A 410 15.03 22.91 -23.86
N ASP A 411 16.02 23.63 -24.31
CA ASP A 411 17.35 23.06 -24.56
C ASP A 411 18.03 22.58 -23.28
N ALA A 412 17.91 23.33 -22.19
CA ALA A 412 18.44 22.92 -20.90
C ALA A 412 17.70 21.68 -20.37
N PHE A 413 16.38 21.68 -20.49
CA PHE A 413 15.52 20.56 -20.14
C PHE A 413 15.91 19.27 -20.88
N PHE A 414 16.04 19.31 -22.20
CA PHE A 414 16.38 18.11 -22.98
C PHE A 414 17.82 17.64 -22.75
N ARG A 415 18.80 18.53 -22.56
CA ARG A 415 20.16 18.14 -22.16
C ARG A 415 20.17 17.43 -20.79
N ARG A 416 19.35 17.89 -19.86
CA ARG A 416 19.17 17.22 -18.56
C ARG A 416 18.51 15.86 -18.75
N LEU A 417 17.45 15.78 -19.56
CA LEU A 417 16.76 14.52 -19.85
C LEU A 417 17.70 13.51 -20.51
N GLN A 418 18.59 13.94 -21.43
CA GLN A 418 19.66 13.11 -21.95
C GLN A 418 20.54 12.52 -20.84
N SER A 419 20.81 13.29 -19.78
CA SER A 419 21.62 12.80 -18.65
C SER A 419 20.93 11.70 -17.84
N PHE A 420 19.60 11.63 -17.86
CA PHE A 420 18.84 10.55 -17.22
C PHE A 420 18.96 9.23 -17.99
N PHE A 421 19.18 9.28 -19.30
CA PHE A 421 19.39 8.09 -20.11
C PHE A 421 20.86 7.66 -20.20
N ALA A 422 21.81 8.57 -19.92
CA ALA A 422 23.22 8.26 -19.90
C ALA A 422 23.56 7.30 -18.75
N ASP A 423 24.44 6.33 -19.02
CA ASP A 423 24.96 5.36 -18.05
C ASP A 423 23.91 4.42 -17.42
N THR A 424 22.83 4.12 -18.14
CA THR A 424 21.89 3.08 -17.71
C THR A 424 22.60 1.72 -17.74
N PRO A 425 22.56 0.93 -16.61
CA PRO A 425 23.20 -0.37 -16.56
C PRO A 425 22.71 -1.30 -17.68
N TYR A 426 23.64 -1.91 -18.40
CA TYR A 426 23.36 -2.79 -19.55
C TYR A 426 22.39 -3.94 -19.24
N GLU A 427 22.40 -4.40 -18.00
CA GLU A 427 21.58 -5.50 -17.51
C GLU A 427 20.08 -5.15 -17.35
N LEU A 428 19.75 -3.85 -17.27
CA LEU A 428 18.38 -3.36 -17.14
C LEU A 428 17.68 -3.17 -18.51
N VAL A 429 18.39 -3.32 -19.62
CA VAL A 429 17.94 -2.89 -20.94
C VAL A 429 17.78 -4.11 -21.88
N LYS A 430 16.91 -5.05 -21.52
CA LYS A 430 16.49 -6.09 -22.48
C LYS A 430 15.55 -5.55 -23.55
N GLU A 431 14.71 -4.57 -23.19
CA GLU A 431 13.79 -3.87 -24.08
C GLU A 431 14.04 -2.37 -23.97
N LEU A 432 14.83 -1.81 -24.89
CA LEU A 432 15.23 -0.41 -24.90
C LEU A 432 14.03 0.55 -24.90
N GLU A 433 13.01 0.24 -25.70
CA GLU A 433 11.81 1.06 -25.84
C GLU A 433 11.06 1.19 -24.51
N LEU A 434 10.79 0.08 -23.85
CA LEU A 434 10.11 0.06 -22.56
C LEU A 434 10.92 0.78 -21.47
N HIS A 435 12.25 0.65 -21.50
CA HIS A 435 13.09 1.38 -20.57
C HIS A 435 12.96 2.90 -20.75
N TYR A 436 12.97 3.40 -21.98
CA TYR A 436 12.79 4.82 -22.26
C TYR A 436 11.40 5.31 -21.82
N GLN A 437 10.36 4.55 -22.11
CA GLN A 437 8.99 4.84 -21.69
C GLN A 437 8.91 4.95 -20.17
N ASN A 438 9.49 4.00 -19.44
CA ASN A 438 9.49 4.01 -17.97
C ASN A 438 10.28 5.20 -17.39
N VAL A 439 11.43 5.57 -17.97
CA VAL A 439 12.19 6.76 -17.52
C VAL A 439 11.38 8.04 -17.78
N LEU A 440 10.78 8.17 -18.94
CA LEU A 440 9.93 9.33 -19.28
C LEU A 440 8.71 9.40 -18.35
N PHE A 441 8.04 8.27 -18.12
CA PHE A 441 6.92 8.19 -17.17
C PHE A 441 7.35 8.69 -15.79
N ILE A 442 8.48 8.23 -15.25
CA ILE A 442 9.01 8.65 -13.95
C ILE A 442 9.25 10.17 -13.93
N VAL A 443 9.98 10.69 -14.92
CA VAL A 443 10.35 12.11 -14.95
C VAL A 443 9.10 12.99 -15.08
N PHE A 444 8.19 12.66 -16.01
CA PHE A 444 7.02 13.49 -16.26
C PHE A 444 5.95 13.39 -15.19
N LYS A 445 5.79 12.25 -14.56
CA LYS A 445 4.96 12.13 -13.35
C LYS A 445 5.49 13.03 -12.22
N LEU A 446 6.80 13.03 -11.98
CA LEU A 446 7.40 13.87 -10.94
C LEU A 446 7.32 15.36 -11.27
N VAL A 447 7.57 15.75 -12.51
CA VAL A 447 7.37 17.11 -12.98
C VAL A 447 5.91 17.53 -12.87
N GLY A 448 4.97 16.61 -13.15
CA GLY A 448 3.53 16.80 -13.07
C GLY A 448 2.98 17.11 -11.67
N PHE A 449 3.76 16.89 -10.59
CA PHE A 449 3.38 17.36 -9.25
C PHE A 449 3.57 18.88 -9.04
N TYR A 450 4.30 19.53 -9.92
CA TYR A 450 4.63 20.95 -9.84
C TYR A 450 4.03 21.77 -10.99
N VAL A 451 3.94 21.18 -12.19
CA VAL A 451 3.33 21.80 -13.37
C VAL A 451 2.25 20.87 -13.94
N LYS A 452 1.27 21.42 -14.67
CA LYS A 452 0.28 20.57 -15.31
C LYS A 452 0.92 19.75 -16.42
N ALA A 453 0.84 18.42 -16.34
CA ALA A 453 1.38 17.49 -17.30
C ALA A 453 0.32 16.50 -17.77
N GLU A 454 0.17 16.34 -19.08
CA GLU A 454 -0.66 15.34 -19.73
C GLU A 454 0.25 14.44 -20.57
N TYR A 455 0.31 13.15 -20.28
CA TYR A 455 1.22 12.20 -20.87
C TYR A 455 0.44 11.00 -21.41
N HIS A 456 0.68 10.66 -22.68
CA HIS A 456 0.03 9.53 -23.35
C HIS A 456 1.05 8.72 -24.13
N THR A 457 0.94 7.40 -24.04
CA THR A 457 1.72 6.49 -24.88
C THR A 457 0.81 5.65 -25.78
N SER A 458 1.33 5.30 -26.93
CA SER A 458 0.82 4.27 -27.82
C SER A 458 2.00 3.64 -28.56
N GLN A 459 1.81 2.51 -29.27
CA GLN A 459 2.91 1.79 -29.93
C GLN A 459 3.87 2.75 -30.68
N GLY A 460 5.11 2.86 -30.20
CA GLY A 460 6.17 3.68 -30.79
C GLY A 460 5.96 5.19 -30.71
N ARG A 461 5.04 5.67 -29.88
CA ARG A 461 4.64 7.07 -29.79
C ARG A 461 4.45 7.49 -28.33
N ILE A 462 4.96 8.67 -28.02
CA ILE A 462 4.79 9.32 -26.72
C ILE A 462 4.40 10.76 -26.97
N ASP A 463 3.26 11.19 -26.46
CA ASP A 463 2.77 12.56 -26.51
C ASP A 463 2.80 13.16 -25.12
N LEU A 464 3.29 14.36 -24.99
CA LEU A 464 3.35 15.08 -23.73
C LEU A 464 2.93 16.53 -23.89
N VAL A 465 2.05 16.99 -23.04
CA VAL A 465 1.74 18.42 -22.89
C VAL A 465 2.14 18.87 -21.49
N LEU A 466 3.04 19.85 -21.39
CA LEU A 466 3.37 20.54 -20.13
C LEU A 466 2.86 21.97 -20.17
N GLN A 467 2.26 22.41 -19.06
CA GLN A 467 1.69 23.75 -18.94
C GLN A 467 2.17 24.41 -17.65
N THR A 468 2.79 25.58 -17.83
CA THR A 468 3.21 26.49 -16.76
C THR A 468 2.38 27.78 -16.81
N ASP A 469 2.66 28.74 -15.94
CA ASP A 469 1.99 30.05 -15.97
C ASP A 469 2.30 30.86 -17.23
N LYS A 470 3.43 30.59 -17.88
CA LYS A 470 3.93 31.38 -19.02
C LYS A 470 4.06 30.59 -20.31
N TYR A 471 4.15 29.27 -20.24
CA TYR A 471 4.45 28.42 -21.38
C TYR A 471 3.52 27.22 -21.46
N VAL A 472 3.24 26.79 -22.69
CA VAL A 472 2.63 25.50 -23.02
C VAL A 472 3.60 24.78 -23.95
N TYR A 473 3.97 23.56 -23.61
CA TYR A 473 4.84 22.71 -24.40
C TYR A 473 4.02 21.53 -24.95
N VAL A 474 4.00 21.37 -26.27
CA VAL A 474 3.40 20.22 -26.96
C VAL A 474 4.53 19.40 -27.57
N MET A 475 4.78 18.22 -27.05
CA MET A 475 5.92 17.40 -27.38
C MET A 475 5.50 16.07 -27.98
N GLU A 476 6.18 15.65 -29.01
CA GLU A 476 6.07 14.33 -29.65
C GLU A 476 7.43 13.66 -29.65
N PHE A 477 7.49 12.40 -29.17
CA PHE A 477 8.71 11.60 -29.12
C PHE A 477 8.60 10.44 -30.12
N LYS A 478 9.63 10.24 -30.91
CA LYS A 478 9.75 9.11 -31.85
C LYS A 478 10.97 8.26 -31.56
N LEU A 479 10.73 6.96 -31.54
CA LEU A 479 11.78 5.97 -31.54
C LEU A 479 12.11 5.60 -33.00
N ASN A 480 13.39 5.65 -33.37
CA ASN A 480 13.86 5.33 -34.74
C ASN A 480 13.25 6.21 -35.85
N GLY A 481 12.77 7.42 -35.52
CA GLY A 481 12.38 8.45 -36.48
C GLY A 481 13.30 9.66 -36.40
N THR A 482 12.87 10.80 -36.94
CA THR A 482 13.59 12.07 -36.80
C THR A 482 12.80 13.05 -35.92
N ALA A 483 13.50 14.02 -35.35
CA ALA A 483 12.85 15.09 -34.56
C ALA A 483 11.94 15.95 -35.44
N GLU A 484 12.32 16.13 -36.72
CA GLU A 484 11.55 16.82 -37.74
C GLU A 484 10.24 16.09 -38.06
N GLU A 485 10.26 14.76 -38.20
CA GLU A 485 9.06 13.95 -38.40
C GLU A 485 8.13 14.01 -37.20
N ALA A 486 8.68 14.05 -35.97
CA ALA A 486 7.89 14.22 -34.76
C ALA A 486 7.21 15.61 -34.75
N LEU A 487 7.96 16.67 -35.07
CA LEU A 487 7.41 18.03 -35.17
C LEU A 487 6.36 18.15 -36.28
N GLN A 488 6.61 17.54 -37.44
CA GLN A 488 5.64 17.49 -38.52
C GLN A 488 4.33 16.81 -38.11
N GLN A 489 4.41 15.74 -37.32
CA GLN A 489 3.21 15.06 -36.80
C GLN A 489 2.39 15.95 -35.86
N ILE A 490 3.04 16.74 -34.99
CA ILE A 490 2.33 17.75 -34.17
C ILE A 490 1.54 18.71 -35.03
N ASN A 491 2.16 19.16 -36.16
CA ASN A 491 1.55 20.10 -37.10
C ASN A 491 0.41 19.44 -37.89
N ASP A 492 0.63 18.26 -38.49
CA ASP A 492 -0.35 17.53 -39.31
C ASP A 492 -1.61 17.12 -38.48
N LYS A 493 -1.38 16.71 -37.25
CA LYS A 493 -2.45 16.31 -36.31
C LYS A 493 -3.05 17.46 -35.51
N GLN A 494 -2.47 18.67 -35.68
CA GLN A 494 -2.91 19.90 -35.01
C GLN A 494 -2.99 19.79 -33.48
N TYR A 495 -2.04 19.08 -32.84
CA TYR A 495 -2.05 18.88 -31.38
C TYR A 495 -1.93 20.16 -30.58
N ALA A 496 -1.35 21.22 -31.15
CA ALA A 496 -1.25 22.53 -30.53
C ALA A 496 -2.52 23.41 -30.73
N LEU A 497 -3.46 22.98 -31.59
CA LEU A 497 -4.67 23.76 -31.90
C LEU A 497 -5.50 24.15 -30.64
N PRO A 498 -5.69 23.29 -29.63
CA PRO A 498 -6.39 23.68 -28.41
C PRO A 498 -5.79 24.88 -27.68
N PHE A 499 -4.52 25.18 -27.95
CA PHE A 499 -3.77 26.27 -27.32
C PHE A 499 -3.57 27.48 -28.25
N ALA A 500 -4.14 27.49 -29.45
CA ALA A 500 -3.96 28.56 -30.43
C ALA A 500 -4.44 29.95 -29.96
N ALA A 501 -5.40 30.00 -29.03
CA ALA A 501 -5.90 31.24 -28.41
C ALA A 501 -5.33 31.45 -26.98
N ASP A 502 -4.37 30.65 -26.54
CA ASP A 502 -3.76 30.79 -25.22
C ASP A 502 -2.87 32.03 -25.16
N SER A 503 -2.95 32.77 -24.06
CA SER A 503 -2.11 33.97 -23.84
C SER A 503 -0.65 33.62 -23.52
N ARG A 504 -0.38 32.36 -23.19
CA ARG A 504 0.96 31.85 -22.91
C ARG A 504 1.70 31.54 -24.22
N LYS A 505 3.01 31.51 -24.13
CA LYS A 505 3.84 31.11 -25.27
C LYS A 505 3.73 29.60 -25.49
N VAL A 506 3.29 29.20 -26.68
CA VAL A 506 3.13 27.78 -27.05
C VAL A 506 4.34 27.31 -27.88
N LEU A 507 4.99 26.26 -27.39
CA LEU A 507 6.16 25.65 -28.03
C LEU A 507 5.83 24.22 -28.47
N LYS A 508 6.03 23.91 -29.74
CA LYS A 508 5.92 22.58 -30.34
C LYS A 508 7.32 21.97 -30.39
N ILE A 509 7.46 20.75 -29.91
CA ILE A 509 8.79 20.11 -29.83
C ILE A 509 8.72 18.68 -30.35
N GLY A 510 9.43 18.44 -31.45
CA GLY A 510 9.67 17.09 -31.94
C GLY A 510 10.97 16.54 -31.34
N VAL A 511 10.95 15.31 -30.86
CA VAL A 511 12.09 14.66 -30.22
C VAL A 511 12.31 13.27 -30.81
N ASN A 512 13.57 12.92 -31.07
CA ASN A 512 13.90 11.56 -31.47
C ASN A 512 14.82 10.87 -30.48
N PHE A 513 14.51 9.59 -30.23
CA PHE A 513 15.36 8.62 -29.55
C PHE A 513 16.09 7.77 -30.58
N SER A 514 17.35 7.51 -30.33
CA SER A 514 18.18 6.65 -31.16
C SER A 514 18.50 5.33 -30.45
N ASN A 515 18.17 4.22 -31.08
CA ASN A 515 18.58 2.89 -30.61
C ASN A 515 20.10 2.68 -30.66
N THR A 516 20.81 3.43 -31.52
CA THR A 516 22.26 3.35 -31.67
C THR A 516 22.95 4.01 -30.49
N THR A 517 22.56 5.25 -30.17
CA THR A 517 23.16 6.02 -29.07
C THR A 517 22.50 5.68 -27.71
N ARG A 518 21.35 5.00 -27.73
CA ARG A 518 20.53 4.67 -26.56
C ARG A 518 20.14 5.90 -25.74
N ASN A 519 19.87 7.01 -26.45
CA ASN A 519 19.59 8.29 -25.83
C ASN A 519 18.72 9.16 -26.72
N ILE A 520 18.27 10.30 -26.21
CA ILE A 520 17.75 11.39 -27.01
C ILE A 520 18.91 11.88 -27.92
N GLU A 521 18.72 11.82 -29.21
CA GLU A 521 19.74 12.23 -30.16
C GLU A 521 19.55 13.69 -30.57
N ARG A 522 18.29 14.08 -30.82
CA ARG A 522 17.96 15.42 -31.32
C ARG A 522 16.55 15.84 -30.90
N TRP A 523 16.36 17.14 -30.75
CA TRP A 523 15.06 17.78 -30.65
C TRP A 523 14.99 19.04 -31.50
N VAL A 524 13.78 19.38 -31.97
CA VAL A 524 13.52 20.58 -32.76
C VAL A 524 12.37 21.33 -32.09
N VAL A 525 12.54 22.63 -31.88
CA VAL A 525 11.57 23.52 -31.24
C VAL A 525 11.00 24.49 -32.26
N GLU A 526 9.69 24.63 -32.31
CA GLU A 526 8.95 25.59 -33.11
C GLU A 526 7.93 26.31 -32.24
N GLU A 527 7.83 27.61 -32.36
CA GLU A 527 6.80 28.42 -31.70
C GLU A 527 5.53 28.40 -32.55
N LEU A 528 4.34 28.30 -31.90
CA LEU A 528 3.05 28.31 -32.59
C LEU A 528 2.72 29.69 -33.16
#